data_7da95cf24abc4bf17086ce7a5331f4b9
#
_entry.id   7da95cf24abc4bf17086ce7a5331f4b9
#
_cell.length_a   1.000
_cell.length_b   1.000
_cell.length_c   1.000
_cell.angle_alpha   90.00
_cell.angle_beta   90.00
_cell.angle_gamma   90.00
#
_symmetry.space_group_name_H-M   'P 1'
#
loop_
_entity.id
_entity.type
_entity.pdbx_description
1 polymer ?
#
loop_
_entity_poly.entity_id
_entity_poly.type
_entity_poly.pdbx_seq_one_letter_code
_entity_poly.pdbx_strand_id
1 'polypeptide(L)'
;TVDEAVIEKYGHDAANGVVVITLRYDTPARFEVDGEDEKYSTYIAERVKWSEIEDVARVVISFTVEADGSVTEKDVLEATDRRLLARIRKAMEEAPKWVPAKKDDKGVETDHILRITLPFGRKMPRERVLLIR
;
A
#
# COMPACT_ATOMS: atom_id res chain seq x y z
N THR A 1 7.23 0.12 -13.08
CA THR A 1 7.28 -0.54 -13.30
C THR A 1 6.79 -0.93 -14.27
N VAL A 2 7.25 -0.74 -14.98
CA VAL A 2 6.59 -1.38 -15.69
C VAL A 2 6.28 -2.46 -15.00
N ASP A 3 5.40 -2.60 -14.61
CA ASP A 3 5.01 -3.45 -13.96
C ASP A 3 5.33 -4.70 -14.39
N GLU A 4 5.95 -5.24 -13.68
CA GLU A 4 6.39 -6.39 -13.83
C GLU A 4 5.48 -7.32 -14.38
N ALA A 5 4.38 -7.36 -13.90
CA ALA A 5 3.40 -8.28 -14.34
C ALA A 5 3.00 -8.05 -15.74
N VAL A 6 3.19 -6.87 -16.21
CA VAL A 6 2.84 -6.55 -17.54
C VAL A 6 3.80 -7.14 -18.52
N ILE A 7 5.07 -7.12 -18.18
CA ILE A 7 6.05 -7.65 -19.08
C ILE A 7 5.89 -9.11 -19.32
N GLU A 8 5.65 -9.86 -18.29
CA GLU A 8 5.62 -11.28 -18.46
C GLU A 8 4.49 -11.74 -19.32
N LYS A 9 3.42 -11.02 -19.39
CA LYS A 9 2.32 -11.46 -20.16
C LYS A 9 2.52 -11.52 -21.61
N TYR A 10 3.45 -10.79 -22.14
CA TYR A 10 3.60 -10.64 -23.54
C TYR A 10 4.72 -11.39 -24.15
N GLY A 11 5.37 -12.19 -23.39
CA GLY A 11 6.48 -12.94 -23.92
C GLY A 11 6.09 -13.81 -25.08
N HIS A 12 4.85 -14.23 -25.08
CA HIS A 12 4.43 -15.14 -26.11
C HIS A 12 4.28 -14.51 -27.47
N ASP A 13 4.25 -13.22 -27.53
CA ASP A 13 4.05 -12.58 -28.79
C ASP A 13 5.32 -12.52 -29.57
N ALA A 14 6.20 -13.36 -29.28
CA ALA A 14 7.47 -13.37 -29.90
C ALA A 14 7.42 -13.72 -31.37
N ALA A 15 6.37 -14.30 -31.79
CA ALA A 15 6.27 -14.63 -33.21
C ALA A 15 6.53 -13.40 -34.05
N ASN A 16 6.15 -12.26 -33.53
CA ASN A 16 6.34 -11.04 -34.23
C ASN A 16 7.45 -10.24 -33.65
N GLY A 17 8.02 -10.68 -32.57
CA GLY A 17 9.04 -9.92 -31.90
C GLY A 17 8.52 -8.66 -31.28
N VAL A 18 7.23 -8.56 -31.08
CA VAL A 18 6.63 -7.35 -30.54
C VAL A 18 5.90 -7.66 -29.26
N VAL A 19 6.17 -6.86 -28.25
CA VAL A 19 5.46 -6.98 -27.00
C VAL A 19 4.68 -5.68 -26.82
N VAL A 20 3.38 -5.78 -26.74
CA VAL A 20 2.53 -4.61 -26.54
C VAL A 20 2.16 -4.54 -25.09
N ILE A 21 2.54 -3.46 -24.44
CA ILE A 21 2.28 -3.27 -23.03
C ILE A 21 1.34 -2.11 -22.86
N THR A 22 0.21 -2.35 -22.21
CA THR A 22 -0.74 -1.30 -21.93
C THR A 22 -0.73 -1.05 -20.44
N LEU A 23 -0.30 0.14 -20.05
CA LEU A 23 -0.27 0.49 -18.65
C LEU A 23 -1.56 1.16 -18.26
N ARG A 24 -1.94 0.97 -17.00
CA ARG A 24 -3.13 1.61 -16.47
C ARG A 24 -2.91 3.10 -16.28
N TYR A 25 -1.66 3.53 -16.20
CA TYR A 25 -1.32 4.92 -15.94
C TYR A 25 0.03 5.25 -16.55
N ASP A 26 0.22 6.52 -16.81
CA ASP A 26 1.50 7.03 -17.31
C ASP A 26 2.36 7.48 -16.13
N THR A 27 1.72 7.99 -15.09
CA THR A 27 2.40 8.48 -13.89
C THR A 27 1.79 7.77 -12.69
N PRO A 28 2.59 7.14 -11.83
CA PRO A 28 2.05 6.41 -10.69
C PRO A 28 1.50 7.36 -9.62
N ALA A 29 0.61 6.83 -8.80
CA ALA A 29 0.13 7.57 -7.65
C ALA A 29 1.26 7.73 -6.65
N ARG A 30 1.25 8.83 -5.90
CA ARG A 30 2.23 9.03 -4.85
C ARG A 30 1.61 9.77 -3.68
N PHE A 31 2.17 9.55 -2.51
CA PHE A 31 1.71 10.21 -1.31
C PHE A 31 2.68 11.33 -0.97
N GLU A 32 2.17 12.55 -0.85
CA GLU A 32 2.99 13.71 -0.55
C GLU A 32 2.51 14.40 0.70
N VAL A 33 3.45 14.90 1.48
CA VAL A 33 3.16 15.74 2.63
C VAL A 33 4.00 17.01 2.46
N ASP A 34 3.34 18.15 2.46
CA ASP A 34 4.01 19.44 2.29
C ASP A 34 4.87 19.49 1.02
N GLY A 35 4.40 18.87 -0.04
CA GLY A 35 5.07 18.91 -1.33
C GLY A 35 6.19 17.89 -1.51
N GLU A 36 6.45 17.06 -0.50
CA GLU A 36 7.49 16.05 -0.61
C GLU A 36 6.93 14.65 -0.52
N ASP A 37 7.48 13.74 -1.28
CA ASP A 37 7.04 12.36 -1.28
C ASP A 37 7.31 11.72 0.07
N GLU A 38 6.32 10.98 0.57
CA GLU A 38 6.42 10.27 1.83
C GLU A 38 5.97 8.83 1.65
N LYS A 39 6.52 7.94 2.44
CA LYS A 39 6.06 6.58 2.44
C LYS A 39 4.80 6.50 3.28
N TYR A 40 3.70 6.07 2.68
CA TYR A 40 2.40 6.10 3.34
C TYR A 40 2.37 5.27 4.61
N SER A 41 2.94 4.06 4.57
CA SER A 41 2.94 3.21 5.75
C SER A 41 3.69 3.85 6.92
N THR A 42 4.79 4.54 6.63
CA THR A 42 5.55 5.23 7.67
C THR A 42 4.73 6.40 8.22
N TYR A 43 4.10 7.16 7.35
CA TYR A 43 3.27 8.29 7.77
C TYR A 43 2.17 7.82 8.71
N ILE A 44 1.45 6.78 8.31
CA ILE A 44 0.35 6.26 9.11
C ILE A 44 0.88 5.69 10.44
N ALA A 45 1.95 4.91 10.37
CA ALA A 45 2.49 4.27 11.58
C ALA A 45 2.95 5.30 12.61
N GLU A 46 3.50 6.42 12.16
CA GLU A 46 3.95 7.46 13.08
C GLU A 46 2.80 8.16 13.78
N ARG A 47 1.62 8.12 13.21
CA ARG A 47 0.46 8.73 13.80
C ARG A 47 -0.36 7.79 14.67
N VAL A 48 -0.07 6.51 14.59
CA VAL A 48 -0.72 5.52 15.42
C VAL A 48 0.07 5.42 16.72
N LYS A 49 -0.60 5.59 17.84
CA LYS A 49 0.08 5.49 19.12
C LYS A 49 0.05 4.04 19.58
N TRP A 50 1.16 3.36 19.43
CA TRP A 50 1.28 1.95 19.82
C TRP A 50 2.58 1.82 20.62
N SER A 51 2.41 1.58 21.91
CA SER A 51 3.55 1.54 22.82
C SER A 51 4.39 0.30 22.59
N GLU A 52 5.69 0.41 22.88
CA GLU A 52 6.58 -0.74 22.78
C GLU A 52 6.26 -1.84 23.79
N ILE A 53 5.48 -1.50 24.82
CA ILE A 53 5.09 -2.53 25.78
C ILE A 53 3.83 -3.25 25.33
N GLU A 54 3.17 -2.80 24.27
CA GLU A 54 2.03 -3.50 23.71
C GLU A 54 2.51 -4.72 22.94
N ASP A 55 1.62 -5.68 22.76
CA ASP A 55 1.94 -6.85 21.96
C ASP A 55 2.21 -6.43 20.54
N VAL A 56 3.10 -7.16 19.87
CA VAL A 56 3.37 -6.92 18.47
C VAL A 56 2.13 -7.23 17.67
N ALA A 57 1.73 -6.30 16.83
CA ALA A 57 0.53 -6.46 16.05
C ALA A 57 0.78 -6.06 14.59
N ARG A 58 0.08 -6.70 13.70
CA ARG A 58 0.20 -6.42 12.25
C ARG A 58 -1.17 -6.20 11.64
N VAL A 59 -1.25 -5.20 10.79
CA VAL A 59 -2.45 -4.94 10.01
C VAL A 59 -2.03 -4.78 8.55
N VAL A 60 -2.77 -5.45 7.66
CA VAL A 60 -2.56 -5.35 6.22
C VAL A 60 -3.91 -5.01 5.61
N ILE A 61 -3.96 -3.89 4.91
CA ILE A 61 -5.19 -3.39 4.31
C ILE A 61 -4.95 -3.14 2.83
N SER A 62 -5.85 -3.63 1.98
CA SER A 62 -5.81 -3.23 0.58
C SER A 62 -6.74 -2.03 0.42
N PHE A 63 -6.32 -1.07 -0.37
CA PHE A 63 -7.09 0.15 -0.57
C PHE A 63 -6.90 0.68 -1.97
N THR A 64 -7.79 1.57 -2.39
CA THR A 64 -7.73 2.19 -3.69
C THR A 64 -7.46 3.68 -3.51
N VAL A 65 -6.53 4.22 -4.30
CA VAL A 65 -6.38 5.65 -4.41
C VAL A 65 -7.25 6.06 -5.60
N GLU A 66 -8.30 6.81 -5.32
CA GLU A 66 -9.27 7.18 -6.34
C GLU A 66 -8.68 8.21 -7.30
N ALA A 67 -9.39 8.46 -8.38
CA ALA A 67 -8.94 9.41 -9.38
C ALA A 67 -8.74 10.83 -8.84
N ASP A 68 -9.38 11.15 -7.72
CA ASP A 68 -9.22 12.46 -7.09
C ASP A 68 -8.20 12.45 -5.95
N GLY A 69 -7.55 11.31 -5.71
CA GLY A 69 -6.55 11.18 -4.65
C GLY A 69 -7.09 10.70 -3.32
N SER A 70 -8.40 10.54 -3.19
CA SER A 70 -8.95 10.04 -1.93
C SER A 70 -8.67 8.53 -1.80
N VAL A 71 -8.72 8.04 -0.57
CA VAL A 71 -8.42 6.65 -0.28
C VAL A 71 -9.69 5.94 0.13
N THR A 72 -9.94 4.79 -0.49
CA THR A 72 -11.08 3.94 -0.16
C THR A 72 -10.56 2.56 0.23
N GLU A 73 -10.91 2.11 1.42
CA GLU A 73 -10.51 0.78 1.87
C GLU A 73 -11.22 -0.29 1.05
N LYS A 74 -10.50 -1.30 0.62
CA LYS A 74 -11.09 -2.43 -0.09
C LYS A 74 -11.29 -3.62 0.84
N ASP A 75 -10.20 -4.14 1.40
CA ASP A 75 -10.27 -5.30 2.27
C ASP A 75 -9.26 -5.21 3.38
N VAL A 76 -9.59 -5.78 4.51
CA VAL A 76 -8.62 -6.00 5.58
C VAL A 76 -8.07 -7.40 5.36
N LEU A 77 -6.83 -7.49 4.89
CA LEU A 77 -6.22 -8.77 4.58
C LEU A 77 -5.68 -9.47 5.82
N GLU A 78 -5.26 -8.70 6.81
CA GLU A 78 -4.80 -9.25 8.07
C GLU A 78 -4.96 -8.19 9.15
N ALA A 79 -5.42 -8.59 10.32
CA ALA A 79 -5.48 -7.70 11.47
C ALA A 79 -5.39 -8.55 12.72
N THR A 80 -4.23 -8.52 13.36
CA THR A 80 -4.02 -9.33 14.56
C THR A 80 -4.52 -8.64 15.82
N ASP A 81 -4.82 -7.34 15.75
CA ASP A 81 -5.32 -6.59 16.89
C ASP A 81 -6.32 -5.55 16.40
N ARG A 82 -7.53 -5.62 16.96
CA ARG A 82 -8.60 -4.71 16.53
C ARG A 82 -8.33 -3.26 16.89
N ARG A 83 -7.63 -3.03 17.99
CA ARG A 83 -7.31 -1.66 18.42
C ARG A 83 -6.37 -1.03 17.43
N LEU A 84 -5.39 -1.79 16.96
CA LEU A 84 -4.45 -1.28 15.98
C LEU A 84 -5.17 -0.98 14.67
N LEU A 85 -6.04 -1.89 14.24
CA LEU A 85 -6.81 -1.66 13.02
C LEU A 85 -7.63 -0.38 13.11
N ALA A 86 -8.31 -0.17 14.24
CA ALA A 86 -9.13 1.03 14.40
C ALA A 86 -8.28 2.30 14.38
N ARG A 87 -7.12 2.26 15.00
CA ARG A 87 -6.22 3.43 15.02
C ARG A 87 -5.66 3.72 13.65
N ILE A 88 -5.35 2.67 12.88
CA ILE A 88 -4.85 2.84 11.53
C ILE A 88 -5.94 3.43 10.63
N ARG A 89 -7.16 2.93 10.74
CA ARG A 89 -8.27 3.48 9.95
C ARG A 89 -8.50 4.95 10.22
N LYS A 90 -8.40 5.34 11.49
CA LYS A 90 -8.56 6.73 11.85
C LYS A 90 -7.45 7.58 11.27
N ALA A 91 -6.21 7.10 11.35
CA ALA A 91 -5.07 7.81 10.78
C ALA A 91 -5.22 7.98 9.27
N MET A 92 -5.73 6.95 8.60
CA MET A 92 -5.95 7.02 7.16
C MET A 92 -7.00 8.08 6.81
N GLU A 93 -8.06 8.18 7.63
CA GLU A 93 -9.10 9.17 7.39
C GLU A 93 -8.58 10.59 7.57
N GLU A 94 -7.65 10.77 8.48
CA GLU A 94 -7.11 12.08 8.79
C GLU A 94 -5.92 12.47 7.93
N ALA A 95 -5.40 11.53 7.14
CA ALA A 95 -4.24 11.79 6.31
C ALA A 95 -4.63 12.63 5.09
N PRO A 96 -3.66 13.39 4.55
CA PRO A 96 -3.96 14.15 3.34
C PRO A 96 -4.21 13.22 2.16
N LYS A 97 -4.81 13.75 1.13
CA LYS A 97 -5.07 12.97 -0.08
C LYS A 97 -3.77 12.68 -0.79
N TRP A 98 -3.80 11.59 -1.54
CA TRP A 98 -2.70 11.24 -2.41
C TRP A 98 -2.72 12.11 -3.67
N VAL A 99 -1.60 12.12 -4.38
CA VAL A 99 -1.57 12.60 -5.75
C VAL A 99 -1.93 11.39 -6.59
N PRO A 100 -3.06 11.38 -7.28
CA PRO A 100 -3.50 10.17 -7.97
C PRO A 100 -2.62 9.85 -9.16
N ALA A 101 -2.64 8.59 -9.58
CA ALA A 101 -2.00 8.21 -10.81
C ALA A 101 -2.70 8.92 -11.97
N LYS A 102 -2.00 9.13 -13.06
CA LYS A 102 -2.57 9.81 -14.21
C LYS A 102 -2.33 9.02 -15.48
N LYS A 103 -3.29 9.14 -16.38
CA LYS A 103 -3.16 8.63 -17.72
C LYS A 103 -3.76 9.69 -18.65
N ASP A 104 -2.96 10.14 -19.62
CA ASP A 104 -3.36 11.20 -20.54
C ASP A 104 -3.82 12.44 -19.76
N ASP A 105 -3.08 12.77 -18.71
CA ASP A 105 -3.33 13.92 -17.84
C ASP A 105 -4.61 13.84 -17.03
N LYS A 106 -5.24 12.69 -16.98
CA LYS A 106 -6.44 12.51 -16.17
C LYS A 106 -6.14 11.58 -15.02
N GLY A 107 -6.69 11.87 -13.84
CA GLY A 107 -6.54 11.01 -12.70
C GLY A 107 -7.19 9.66 -12.93
N VAL A 108 -6.53 8.61 -12.49
CA VAL A 108 -7.09 7.25 -12.57
C VAL A 108 -6.87 6.57 -11.24
N GLU A 109 -7.75 5.64 -10.89
CA GLU A 109 -7.62 4.94 -9.63
C GLU A 109 -6.57 3.85 -9.70
N THR A 110 -5.93 3.58 -8.58
CA THR A 110 -4.95 2.49 -8.48
C THR A 110 -5.12 1.80 -7.14
N ASP A 111 -4.77 0.51 -7.11
CA ASP A 111 -4.87 -0.29 -5.90
C ASP A 111 -3.53 -0.40 -5.21
N HIS A 112 -3.56 -0.41 -3.89
CA HIS A 112 -2.35 -0.43 -3.09
C HIS A 112 -2.56 -1.29 -1.85
N ILE A 113 -1.47 -1.62 -1.18
CA ILE A 113 -1.52 -2.38 0.06
C ILE A 113 -0.75 -1.63 1.12
N LEU A 114 -1.39 -1.43 2.27
CA LEU A 114 -0.77 -0.85 3.44
C LEU A 114 -0.44 -1.97 4.41
N ARG A 115 0.82 -2.08 4.80
CA ARG A 115 1.26 -3.14 5.72
C ARG A 115 1.99 -2.47 6.87
N ILE A 116 1.49 -2.65 8.08
CA ILE A 116 2.08 -2.05 9.28
C ILE A 116 2.24 -3.11 10.35
N THR A 117 3.44 -3.20 10.91
CA THR A 117 3.72 -4.05 12.07
C THR A 117 4.32 -3.15 13.13
N LEU A 118 3.72 -3.12 14.32
CA LEU A 118 4.18 -2.28 15.40
C LEU A 118 4.31 -3.10 16.68
N PRO A 119 5.24 -2.77 17.55
CA PRO A 119 6.20 -1.65 17.47
C PRO A 119 7.22 -1.87 16.35
N PHE A 120 7.81 -0.79 15.88
CA PHE A 120 8.80 -0.87 14.80
C PHE A 120 9.94 -1.82 15.18
N GLY A 121 10.39 -2.55 14.17
CA GLY A 121 11.52 -3.45 14.38
C GLY A 121 11.18 -4.76 15.04
N ARG A 122 9.93 -4.96 15.42
CA ARG A 122 9.51 -6.21 16.06
C ARG A 122 8.91 -7.14 15.03
N LYS A 123 9.02 -8.44 15.28
CA LYS A 123 8.45 -9.44 14.39
C LYS A 123 7.29 -10.11 15.09
N MET A 124 6.34 -10.57 14.31
CA MET A 124 5.19 -11.28 14.86
C MET A 124 5.66 -12.58 15.52
N PRO A 125 5.14 -12.89 16.70
CA PRO A 125 5.55 -14.10 17.39
C PRO A 125 5.34 -15.38 16.57
N ARG A 126 4.28 -15.40 15.81
CA ARG A 126 3.98 -16.58 15.03
C ARG A 126 5.02 -16.83 13.93
N GLU A 127 5.67 -15.77 13.44
CA GLU A 127 6.73 -15.94 12.47
C GLU A 127 7.91 -16.67 13.07
N ARG A 128 8.22 -16.38 14.33
CA ARG A 128 9.30 -17.07 15.01
C ARG A 128 8.94 -18.52 15.26
N VAL A 129 7.68 -18.78 15.57
CA VAL A 129 7.24 -20.13 15.81
C VAL A 129 7.37 -20.96 14.54
N LEU A 130 7.05 -20.36 13.41
CA LEU A 130 7.17 -21.08 12.16
C LEU A 130 8.63 -21.41 11.82
N LEU A 131 9.54 -20.56 12.22
CA LEU A 131 10.94 -20.80 11.94
C LEU A 131 11.50 -21.92 12.80
N ILE A 132 10.91 -22.18 13.93
CA ILE A 132 11.38 -23.23 14.83
C ILE A 132 11.00 -24.59 14.32
N ARG A 133 9.99 -24.68 13.56
CA ARG A 133 9.57 -25.94 13.03
C ARG A 133 10.43 -26.35 11.86
#